data_926f03565944145a0337e1eb0f249b35
#
_entry.id   926f03565944145a0337e1eb0f249b35
#
_cell.length_a   1.000
_cell.length_b   1.000
_cell.length_c   1.000
_cell.angle_alpha   90.00
_cell.angle_beta   90.00
_cell.angle_gamma   90.00
#
_symmetry.space_group_name_H-M   'P 1'
#
loop_
_entity.id
_entity.type
_entity.pdbx_description
1 polymer ?
#
loop_
_entity_poly.entity_id
_entity_poly.type
_entity_poly.pdbx_seq_one_letter_code
_entity_poly.pdbx_strand_id
1 'polypeptide(L)'
;GPEMEAFMQKSASQLPAEKQVTIAGLSGVKPLLMKGAEDEGDEHDHDHAHGEKGDDHHHHGEYNMHLWLSPEIARLTAVAIHDKLVELMPQSRIKLDANLKDFEAQLAATDKQVGNELAPLKGKGYFVFHDAYGYYEKHYGLTPLGHFTVNPEIQPGAQRLHEIRTQLVEQKATCVFAEPQFRPAVVEAVARGTSVRMGTLDPLGTNIQLSKASYSQFLSQL
;
A
#
# COMPACT_ATOMS: atom_id res chain seq x y z
N GLY A 1 8.88 -6.29 2.87
CA GLY A 1 10.29 -6.08 3.20
C GLY A 1 10.50 -5.82 4.68
N PRO A 2 11.74 -5.78 5.17
CA PRO A 2 12.02 -5.63 6.60
C PRO A 2 11.44 -4.33 7.20
N GLU A 3 11.27 -3.32 6.42
CA GLU A 3 10.70 -2.03 6.83
C GLU A 3 9.24 -2.16 7.31
N MET A 4 8.48 -3.07 6.72
CA MET A 4 7.09 -3.31 7.10
C MET A 4 6.90 -4.61 7.87
N GLU A 5 7.79 -5.57 7.67
CA GLU A 5 7.67 -6.95 8.17
C GLU A 5 8.84 -7.31 9.08
N ALA A 6 9.30 -6.38 9.92
CA ALA A 6 10.40 -6.60 10.85
C ALA A 6 10.17 -7.84 11.74
N PHE A 7 8.92 -8.11 12.13
CA PHE A 7 8.53 -9.30 12.90
C PHE A 7 8.82 -10.63 12.19
N MET A 8 8.95 -10.63 10.86
CA MET A 8 9.26 -11.82 10.07
C MET A 8 10.76 -12.10 9.95
N GLN A 9 11.63 -11.16 10.28
CA GLN A 9 13.08 -11.27 10.03
C GLN A 9 13.68 -12.53 10.67
N LYS A 10 13.33 -12.79 11.94
CA LYS A 10 13.85 -13.96 12.66
C LYS A 10 13.41 -15.28 12.00
N SER A 11 12.17 -15.37 11.57
CA SER A 11 11.64 -16.57 10.90
C SER A 11 12.23 -16.71 9.49
N ALA A 12 12.34 -15.63 8.75
CA ALA A 12 12.90 -15.62 7.41
C ALA A 12 14.40 -15.99 7.42
N SER A 13 15.18 -15.54 8.42
CA SER A 13 16.60 -15.85 8.53
C SER A 13 16.90 -17.35 8.77
N GLN A 14 15.92 -18.12 9.21
CA GLN A 14 16.03 -19.57 9.37
C GLN A 14 15.81 -20.35 8.07
N LEU A 15 15.28 -19.71 7.05
CA LEU A 15 15.07 -20.33 5.74
C LEU A 15 16.30 -20.14 4.86
N PRO A 16 16.70 -21.19 4.09
CA PRO A 16 17.74 -21.05 3.09
C PRO A 16 17.40 -19.95 2.07
N ALA A 17 18.41 -19.20 1.65
CA ALA A 17 18.22 -18.06 0.73
C ALA A 17 17.55 -18.46 -0.60
N GLU A 18 17.83 -19.69 -1.08
CA GLU A 18 17.22 -20.25 -2.29
C GLU A 18 15.70 -20.49 -2.18
N LYS A 19 15.15 -20.49 -0.94
CA LYS A 19 13.71 -20.61 -0.68
C LYS A 19 13.03 -19.27 -0.39
N GLN A 20 13.75 -18.17 -0.57
CA GLN A 20 13.24 -16.83 -0.28
C GLN A 20 13.13 -16.02 -1.57
N VAL A 21 12.07 -15.22 -1.68
CA VAL A 21 11.90 -14.18 -2.69
C VAL A 21 11.65 -12.86 -1.98
N THR A 22 12.61 -11.95 -2.04
CA THR A 22 12.48 -10.59 -1.47
C THR A 22 12.02 -9.66 -2.57
N ILE A 23 10.75 -9.29 -2.56
CA ILE A 23 10.09 -8.55 -3.66
C ILE A 23 10.78 -7.22 -3.93
N ALA A 24 11.00 -6.40 -2.90
CA ALA A 24 11.66 -5.10 -3.04
C ALA A 24 13.11 -5.20 -3.56
N GLY A 25 13.74 -6.38 -3.43
CA GLY A 25 15.10 -6.65 -3.92
C GLY A 25 15.16 -7.07 -5.40
N LEU A 26 14.04 -7.36 -6.03
CA LEU A 26 14.01 -7.78 -7.44
C LEU A 26 14.48 -6.63 -8.35
N SER A 27 15.33 -6.96 -9.33
CA SER A 27 15.90 -5.97 -10.25
C SER A 27 14.84 -5.18 -11.03
N GLY A 28 13.75 -5.83 -11.40
CA GLY A 28 12.61 -5.19 -12.07
C GLY A 28 11.72 -4.36 -11.13
N VAL A 29 11.76 -4.61 -9.83
CA VAL A 29 10.95 -3.89 -8.84
C VAL A 29 11.66 -2.64 -8.30
N LYS A 30 12.97 -2.71 -8.10
CA LYS A 30 13.75 -1.58 -7.56
C LYS A 30 13.48 -0.23 -8.24
N PRO A 31 13.42 -0.11 -9.58
CA PRO A 31 13.12 1.15 -10.25
C PRO A 31 11.71 1.67 -10.03
N LEU A 32 10.80 0.81 -9.58
CA LEU A 32 9.39 1.13 -9.36
C LEU A 32 9.11 1.57 -7.93
N LEU A 33 10.08 1.43 -7.01
CA LEU A 33 9.90 1.78 -5.61
C LEU A 33 9.64 3.28 -5.46
N MET A 34 8.58 3.60 -4.73
CA MET A 34 8.23 4.97 -4.37
C MET A 34 8.78 5.29 -2.99
N LYS A 35 9.26 6.52 -2.81
CA LYS A 35 9.65 7.00 -1.47
C LYS A 35 8.43 7.01 -0.55
N GLY A 36 8.64 6.67 0.71
CA GLY A 36 7.66 6.84 1.76
C GLY A 36 7.42 8.32 2.05
N ALA A 37 6.24 8.68 2.54
CA ALA A 37 6.03 10.00 3.11
C ALA A 37 6.83 10.12 4.42
N GLU A 38 7.47 11.26 4.64
CA GLU A 38 8.07 11.59 5.92
C GLU A 38 6.94 11.86 6.92
N ASP A 39 7.05 11.33 8.14
CA ASP A 39 6.21 11.78 9.23
C ASP A 39 6.56 13.26 9.46
N GLU A 40 5.65 14.17 9.13
CA GLU A 40 5.71 15.53 9.62
C GLU A 40 5.40 15.51 11.14
N GLY A 41 6.32 14.88 11.89
CA GLY A 41 6.28 14.88 13.34
C GLY A 41 6.51 16.28 13.86
N ASP A 42 5.69 16.70 14.81
CA ASP A 42 5.79 17.93 15.59
C ASP A 42 7.26 18.31 15.82
N GLU A 43 7.69 19.42 15.23
CA GLU A 43 8.89 20.12 15.66
C GLU A 43 8.66 20.63 17.10
N HIS A 44 8.85 19.76 18.07
CA HIS A 44 9.11 20.17 19.43
C HIS A 44 10.60 20.40 19.61
N ASP A 45 10.96 21.68 19.49
CA ASP A 45 12.20 22.26 19.97
C ASP A 45 12.47 21.82 21.42
N HIS A 46 13.31 20.82 21.60
CA HIS A 46 13.91 20.50 22.89
C HIS A 46 15.42 20.39 22.74
N ASP A 47 16.02 21.56 22.98
CA ASP A 47 17.41 21.70 23.37
C ASP A 47 17.69 20.87 24.63
N HIS A 48 18.36 19.72 24.52
CA HIS A 48 19.05 19.07 25.63
C HIS A 48 20.24 18.25 25.16
N ALA A 49 21.37 18.59 25.75
CA ALA A 49 22.70 18.02 25.58
C ALA A 49 22.83 16.57 26.06
N HIS A 50 23.64 15.82 25.30
CA HIS A 50 24.51 14.68 25.66
C HIS A 50 24.00 13.50 26.51
N GLY A 51 23.98 12.33 25.88
CA GLY A 51 24.00 11.03 26.54
C GLY A 51 23.95 9.87 25.54
N GLU A 52 25.12 9.34 25.18
CA GLU A 52 25.23 8.10 24.40
C GLU A 52 24.52 6.94 25.10
N LYS A 53 23.62 6.24 24.40
CA LYS A 53 23.44 4.78 24.41
C LYS A 53 22.19 4.37 23.65
N GLY A 54 22.38 3.51 22.62
CA GLY A 54 21.39 2.52 22.17
C GLY A 54 20.27 3.08 21.29
N ASP A 55 20.59 3.41 20.07
CA ASP A 55 19.62 3.79 19.03
C ASP A 55 18.97 2.55 18.42
N ASP A 56 17.82 2.17 18.98
CA ASP A 56 16.78 1.51 18.17
C ASP A 56 15.92 2.61 17.52
N HIS A 57 16.51 3.36 16.62
CA HIS A 57 15.74 4.18 15.71
C HIS A 57 14.99 3.26 14.76
N HIS A 58 13.70 3.15 14.94
CA HIS A 58 12.79 2.67 13.93
C HIS A 58 12.90 3.64 12.74
N HIS A 59 13.85 3.36 11.86
CA HIS A 59 13.89 4.00 10.55
C HIS A 59 12.60 3.61 9.84
N HIS A 60 11.68 4.56 9.73
CA HIS A 60 10.65 4.49 8.71
C HIS A 60 11.40 4.27 7.39
N GLY A 61 11.13 3.17 6.70
CA GLY A 61 11.91 2.76 5.55
C GLY A 61 11.91 3.85 4.49
N GLU A 62 13.01 4.00 3.77
CA GLU A 62 13.17 4.99 2.69
C GLU A 62 12.05 4.89 1.65
N TYR A 63 11.41 3.72 1.53
CA TYR A 63 10.40 3.42 0.51
C TYR A 63 9.06 3.02 1.12
N ASN A 64 7.99 3.41 0.43
CA ASN A 64 6.65 2.89 0.69
C ASN A 64 6.58 1.42 0.27
N MET A 65 6.31 0.53 1.21
CA MET A 65 6.34 -0.93 1.01
C MET A 65 4.97 -1.55 0.74
N HIS A 66 3.93 -0.77 0.45
CA HIS A 66 2.62 -1.26 0.01
C HIS A 66 2.67 -1.75 -1.46
N LEU A 67 3.64 -2.61 -1.75
CA LEU A 67 4.02 -3.04 -3.10
C LEU A 67 2.92 -3.82 -3.82
N TRP A 68 2.10 -4.55 -3.06
CA TRP A 68 1.00 -5.35 -3.61
C TRP A 68 -0.12 -4.52 -4.24
N LEU A 69 -0.13 -3.21 -4.00
CA LEU A 69 -1.06 -2.26 -4.61
C LEU A 69 -0.66 -1.84 -6.03
N SER A 70 0.51 -2.26 -6.48
CA SER A 70 0.97 -2.08 -7.86
C SER A 70 0.68 -3.31 -8.71
N PRO A 71 -0.17 -3.24 -9.75
CA PRO A 71 -0.38 -4.35 -10.67
C PRO A 71 0.91 -4.83 -11.35
N GLU A 72 1.80 -3.90 -11.69
CA GLU A 72 3.09 -4.24 -12.32
C GLU A 72 4.02 -4.96 -11.35
N ILE A 73 4.14 -4.51 -10.11
CA ILE A 73 4.96 -5.20 -9.10
C ILE A 73 4.37 -6.58 -8.80
N ALA A 74 3.03 -6.72 -8.77
CA ALA A 74 2.39 -8.01 -8.60
C ALA A 74 2.71 -8.97 -9.74
N ARG A 75 2.73 -8.49 -11.00
CA ARG A 75 3.15 -9.28 -12.16
C ARG A 75 4.60 -9.75 -12.02
N LEU A 76 5.52 -8.84 -11.71
CA LEU A 76 6.94 -9.16 -11.51
C LEU A 76 7.15 -10.14 -10.34
N THR A 77 6.36 -10.00 -9.29
CA THR A 77 6.36 -10.92 -8.15
C THR A 77 5.91 -12.32 -8.58
N ALA A 78 4.85 -12.42 -9.37
CA ALA A 78 4.37 -13.71 -9.89
C ALA A 78 5.42 -14.40 -10.77
N VAL A 79 6.13 -13.64 -11.62
CA VAL A 79 7.25 -14.16 -12.43
C VAL A 79 8.38 -14.67 -11.51
N ALA A 80 8.79 -13.91 -10.51
CA ALA A 80 9.85 -14.33 -9.61
C ALA A 80 9.49 -15.58 -8.79
N ILE A 81 8.24 -15.68 -8.36
CA ILE A 81 7.73 -16.89 -7.67
C ILE A 81 7.72 -18.07 -8.62
N HIS A 82 7.24 -17.89 -9.85
CA HIS A 82 7.24 -18.93 -10.89
C HIS A 82 8.66 -19.46 -11.13
N ASP A 83 9.63 -18.57 -11.38
CA ASP A 83 11.00 -18.95 -11.65
C ASP A 83 11.62 -19.73 -10.48
N LYS A 84 11.36 -19.26 -9.25
CA LYS A 84 11.80 -19.96 -8.05
C LYS A 84 11.16 -21.35 -7.90
N LEU A 85 9.88 -21.47 -8.19
CA LEU A 85 9.17 -22.76 -8.13
C LEU A 85 9.64 -23.71 -9.22
N VAL A 86 9.93 -23.24 -10.43
CA VAL A 86 10.51 -24.05 -11.51
C VAL A 86 11.89 -24.57 -11.13
N GLU A 87 12.71 -23.73 -10.48
CA GLU A 87 14.03 -24.13 -9.96
C GLU A 87 13.91 -25.25 -8.91
N LEU A 88 12.96 -25.11 -7.97
CA LEU A 88 12.77 -26.07 -6.88
C LEU A 88 11.99 -27.33 -7.29
N MET A 89 11.14 -27.24 -8.30
CA MET A 89 10.25 -28.30 -8.76
C MET A 89 10.20 -28.38 -10.29
N PRO A 90 11.32 -28.71 -10.95
CA PRO A 90 11.41 -28.68 -12.42
C PRO A 90 10.41 -29.62 -13.11
N GLN A 91 9.99 -30.70 -12.44
CA GLN A 91 8.96 -31.62 -12.91
C GLN A 91 7.57 -30.98 -13.07
N SER A 92 7.33 -29.84 -12.38
CA SER A 92 6.06 -29.12 -12.41
C SER A 92 6.05 -27.95 -13.41
N ARG A 93 7.10 -27.78 -14.21
CA ARG A 93 7.29 -26.62 -15.09
C ARG A 93 6.08 -26.34 -15.97
N ILE A 94 5.55 -27.34 -16.67
CA ILE A 94 4.41 -27.17 -17.59
C ILE A 94 3.20 -26.57 -16.86
N LYS A 95 2.92 -27.06 -15.65
CA LYS A 95 1.81 -26.54 -14.83
C LYS A 95 2.09 -25.14 -14.31
N LEU A 96 3.32 -24.85 -13.90
CA LEU A 96 3.73 -23.54 -13.40
C LEU A 96 3.69 -22.50 -14.53
N ASP A 97 4.16 -22.84 -15.73
CA ASP A 97 4.09 -21.97 -16.92
C ASP A 97 2.62 -21.64 -17.28
N ALA A 98 1.75 -22.63 -17.26
CA ALA A 98 0.32 -22.42 -17.51
C ALA A 98 -0.32 -21.52 -16.44
N ASN A 99 -0.01 -21.72 -15.16
CA ASN A 99 -0.53 -20.91 -14.07
C ASN A 99 -0.08 -19.45 -14.17
N LEU A 100 1.20 -19.21 -14.50
CA LEU A 100 1.71 -17.85 -14.70
C LEU A 100 1.00 -17.16 -15.87
N LYS A 101 0.87 -17.85 -17.00
CA LYS A 101 0.18 -17.31 -18.16
C LYS A 101 -1.27 -16.95 -17.86
N ASP A 102 -1.99 -17.80 -17.14
CA ASP A 102 -3.37 -17.54 -16.72
C ASP A 102 -3.44 -16.34 -15.79
N PHE A 103 -2.54 -16.22 -14.81
CA PHE A 103 -2.47 -15.09 -13.90
C PHE A 103 -2.21 -13.78 -14.66
N GLU A 104 -1.23 -13.77 -15.56
CA GLU A 104 -0.90 -12.57 -16.35
C GLU A 104 -2.07 -12.14 -17.25
N ALA A 105 -2.78 -13.08 -17.85
CA ALA A 105 -3.95 -12.79 -18.66
C ALA A 105 -5.11 -12.20 -17.83
N GLN A 106 -5.40 -12.76 -16.66
CA GLN A 106 -6.39 -12.24 -15.74
C GLN A 106 -6.02 -10.86 -15.24
N LEU A 107 -4.77 -10.67 -14.86
CA LEU A 107 -4.27 -9.38 -14.38
C LEU A 107 -4.39 -8.31 -15.45
N ALA A 108 -3.99 -8.58 -16.68
CA ALA A 108 -4.09 -7.63 -17.79
C ALA A 108 -5.54 -7.23 -18.07
N ALA A 109 -6.47 -8.18 -18.06
CA ALA A 109 -7.90 -7.91 -18.25
C ALA A 109 -8.48 -7.06 -17.12
N THR A 110 -8.15 -7.39 -15.87
CA THR A 110 -8.59 -6.63 -14.68
C THR A 110 -8.01 -5.22 -14.67
N ASP A 111 -6.72 -5.08 -14.96
CA ASP A 111 -6.04 -3.79 -15.01
C ASP A 111 -6.71 -2.84 -16.03
N LYS A 112 -7.02 -3.35 -17.21
CA LYS A 112 -7.76 -2.59 -18.22
C LYS A 112 -9.16 -2.20 -17.74
N GLN A 113 -9.89 -3.12 -17.12
CA GLN A 113 -11.23 -2.85 -16.58
C GLN A 113 -11.19 -1.77 -15.53
N VAL A 114 -10.34 -1.91 -14.51
CA VAL A 114 -10.18 -0.93 -13.43
C VAL A 114 -9.75 0.43 -13.98
N GLY A 115 -8.81 0.46 -14.92
CA GLY A 115 -8.40 1.71 -15.58
C GLY A 115 -9.55 2.43 -16.27
N ASN A 116 -10.46 1.69 -16.93
CA ASN A 116 -11.65 2.25 -17.55
C ASN A 116 -12.66 2.79 -16.52
N GLU A 117 -12.86 2.05 -15.43
CA GLU A 117 -13.78 2.44 -14.35
C GLU A 117 -13.29 3.70 -13.62
N LEU A 118 -11.99 3.82 -13.40
CA LEU A 118 -11.37 4.94 -12.71
C LEU A 118 -11.13 6.18 -13.60
N ALA A 119 -11.16 6.02 -14.93
CA ALA A 119 -10.90 7.13 -15.85
C ALA A 119 -11.78 8.38 -15.60
N PRO A 120 -13.10 8.27 -15.31
CA PRO A 120 -13.94 9.42 -14.99
C PRO A 120 -13.62 10.10 -13.66
N LEU A 121 -12.83 9.45 -12.81
CA LEU A 121 -12.47 9.95 -11.47
C LEU A 121 -11.15 10.71 -11.45
N LYS A 122 -10.41 10.72 -12.56
CA LYS A 122 -9.16 11.49 -12.68
C LYS A 122 -9.45 12.97 -12.43
N GLY A 123 -8.61 13.57 -11.60
CA GLY A 123 -8.75 14.99 -11.21
C GLY A 123 -9.77 15.25 -10.10
N LYS A 124 -10.49 14.23 -9.60
CA LYS A 124 -11.33 14.38 -8.41
C LYS A 124 -10.51 14.16 -7.15
N GLY A 125 -10.46 15.17 -6.29
CA GLY A 125 -9.68 15.13 -5.05
C GLY A 125 -10.35 14.29 -3.96
N TYR A 126 -9.57 13.54 -3.22
CA TYR A 126 -10.01 12.73 -2.09
C TYR A 126 -8.90 12.59 -1.05
N PHE A 127 -9.27 12.19 0.16
CA PHE A 127 -8.35 11.83 1.23
C PHE A 127 -8.47 10.35 1.55
N VAL A 128 -7.34 9.73 1.89
CA VAL A 128 -7.27 8.35 2.38
C VAL A 128 -6.85 8.33 3.85
N PHE A 129 -7.16 7.25 4.56
CA PHE A 129 -6.83 7.14 5.98
C PHE A 129 -5.33 7.10 6.21
N HIS A 130 -4.59 6.21 5.53
CA HIS A 130 -3.13 6.21 5.61
C HIS A 130 -2.45 6.15 4.24
N ASP A 131 -1.16 6.46 4.20
CA ASP A 131 -0.35 6.50 2.99
C ASP A 131 0.00 5.09 2.48
N ALA A 132 -1.02 4.38 2.00
CA ALA A 132 -0.87 3.02 1.47
C ALA A 132 -0.98 2.94 -0.06
N TYR A 133 -1.74 3.83 -0.67
CA TYR A 133 -2.28 3.65 -2.02
C TYR A 133 -1.44 4.23 -3.15
N GLY A 134 -0.26 4.78 -2.84
CA GLY A 134 0.56 5.52 -3.80
C GLY A 134 0.85 4.78 -5.10
N TYR A 135 1.17 3.49 -5.04
CA TYR A 135 1.40 2.67 -6.24
C TYR A 135 0.17 2.53 -7.12
N TYR A 136 -0.99 2.27 -6.51
CA TYR A 136 -2.28 2.17 -7.20
C TYR A 136 -2.68 3.51 -7.84
N GLU A 137 -2.57 4.58 -7.07
CA GLU A 137 -2.89 5.94 -7.50
C GLU A 137 -2.04 6.38 -8.68
N LYS A 138 -0.73 6.14 -8.61
CA LYS A 138 0.20 6.45 -9.70
C LYS A 138 -0.11 5.64 -10.95
N HIS A 139 -0.40 4.36 -10.81
CA HIS A 139 -0.70 3.45 -11.92
C HIS A 139 -1.96 3.88 -12.68
N TYR A 140 -3.02 4.26 -11.96
CA TYR A 140 -4.29 4.66 -12.56
C TYR A 140 -4.45 6.17 -12.78
N GLY A 141 -3.45 6.97 -12.45
CA GLY A 141 -3.47 8.43 -12.65
C GLY A 141 -4.47 9.14 -11.75
N LEU A 142 -4.65 8.66 -10.53
CA LEU A 142 -5.47 9.30 -9.50
C LEU A 142 -4.67 10.35 -8.74
N THR A 143 -5.37 11.35 -8.21
CA THR A 143 -4.77 12.51 -7.52
C THR A 143 -5.34 12.63 -6.11
N PRO A 144 -4.77 11.96 -5.10
CA PRO A 144 -5.16 12.18 -3.72
C PRO A 144 -4.79 13.60 -3.28
N LEU A 145 -5.58 14.18 -2.40
CA LEU A 145 -5.26 15.46 -1.75
C LEU A 145 -4.36 15.26 -0.53
N GLY A 146 -4.42 14.09 0.08
CA GLY A 146 -3.60 13.74 1.22
C GLY A 146 -4.08 12.50 1.95
N HIS A 147 -3.47 12.26 3.10
CA HIS A 147 -3.79 11.16 4.00
C HIS A 147 -3.89 11.67 5.45
N PHE A 148 -4.56 10.91 6.32
CA PHE A 148 -4.71 11.28 7.74
C PHE A 148 -3.42 10.99 8.51
N THR A 149 -2.78 9.87 8.21
CA THR A 149 -1.56 9.41 8.88
C THR A 149 -0.65 8.61 7.95
N VAL A 150 0.63 8.58 8.25
CA VAL A 150 1.59 7.67 7.63
C VAL A 150 1.57 6.33 8.34
N ASN A 151 1.51 6.34 9.68
CA ASN A 151 1.38 5.14 10.50
C ASN A 151 -0.05 5.03 11.05
N PRO A 152 -0.87 4.07 10.57
CA PRO A 152 -2.26 3.96 10.97
C PRO A 152 -2.44 3.48 12.42
N GLU A 153 -1.41 3.00 13.09
CA GLU A 153 -1.43 2.65 14.51
C GLU A 153 -1.36 3.87 15.41
N ILE A 154 -0.87 4.99 14.88
CA ILE A 154 -0.79 6.27 15.59
C ILE A 154 -1.96 7.14 15.16
N GLN A 155 -2.81 7.53 16.11
CA GLN A 155 -3.93 8.41 15.81
C GLN A 155 -3.44 9.83 15.54
N PRO A 156 -3.94 10.49 14.47
CA PRO A 156 -3.62 11.89 14.21
C PRO A 156 -4.05 12.79 15.39
N GLY A 157 -3.20 13.73 15.77
CA GLY A 157 -3.51 14.72 16.80
C GLY A 157 -4.58 15.72 16.35
N ALA A 158 -5.12 16.48 17.30
CA ALA A 158 -6.21 17.43 17.06
C ALA A 158 -5.84 18.50 16.02
N GLN A 159 -4.60 18.97 16.03
CA GLN A 159 -4.10 19.94 15.05
C GLN A 159 -4.15 19.36 13.64
N ARG A 160 -3.62 18.14 13.43
CA ARG A 160 -3.64 17.47 12.15
C ARG A 160 -5.06 17.26 11.63
N LEU A 161 -5.98 16.85 12.50
CA LEU A 161 -7.40 16.70 12.14
C LEU A 161 -8.05 18.03 11.72
N HIS A 162 -7.69 19.12 12.38
CA HIS A 162 -8.16 20.45 12.01
C HIS A 162 -7.63 20.87 10.61
N GLU A 163 -6.37 20.64 10.34
CA GLU A 163 -5.74 20.90 9.04
C GLU A 163 -6.41 20.10 7.93
N ILE A 164 -6.61 18.78 8.13
CA ILE A 164 -7.29 17.93 7.17
C ILE A 164 -8.71 18.44 6.90
N ARG A 165 -9.46 18.80 7.96
CA ARG A 165 -10.81 19.35 7.80
C ARG A 165 -10.81 20.64 6.98
N THR A 166 -9.87 21.52 7.23
CA THR A 166 -9.70 22.77 6.49
C THR A 166 -9.43 22.47 5.01
N GLN A 167 -8.50 21.55 4.73
CA GLN A 167 -8.19 21.12 3.37
C GLN A 167 -9.38 20.47 2.66
N LEU A 168 -10.17 19.62 3.36
CA LEU A 168 -11.37 19.02 2.81
C LEU A 168 -12.36 20.08 2.30
N VAL A 169 -12.54 21.15 3.05
CA VAL A 169 -13.48 22.21 2.71
C VAL A 169 -12.92 23.13 1.63
N GLU A 170 -11.67 23.60 1.79
CA GLU A 170 -11.04 24.56 0.87
C GLU A 170 -10.75 23.95 -0.49
N GLN A 171 -10.27 22.72 -0.54
CA GLN A 171 -9.93 22.03 -1.77
C GLN A 171 -11.12 21.29 -2.39
N LYS A 172 -12.30 21.40 -1.80
CA LYS A 172 -13.54 20.77 -2.27
C LYS A 172 -13.37 19.27 -2.53
N ALA A 173 -12.80 18.55 -1.56
CA ALA A 173 -12.65 17.12 -1.64
C ALA A 173 -14.01 16.45 -1.92
N THR A 174 -14.00 15.48 -2.82
CA THR A 174 -15.21 14.73 -3.19
C THR A 174 -15.49 13.62 -2.19
N CYS A 175 -14.44 12.93 -1.76
CA CYS A 175 -14.52 11.76 -0.89
C CYS A 175 -13.42 11.76 0.17
N VAL A 176 -13.70 11.05 1.26
CA VAL A 176 -12.74 10.63 2.27
C VAL A 176 -12.95 9.14 2.55
N PHE A 177 -11.85 8.40 2.63
CA PHE A 177 -11.89 6.96 2.78
C PHE A 177 -11.36 6.52 4.14
N ALA A 178 -12.18 5.72 4.84
CA ALA A 178 -11.79 4.96 6.02
C ALA A 178 -11.28 3.58 5.62
N GLU A 179 -10.75 2.84 6.58
CA GLU A 179 -10.28 1.46 6.40
C GLU A 179 -10.91 0.53 7.43
N PRO A 180 -11.27 -0.72 7.06
CA PRO A 180 -11.97 -1.62 7.98
C PRO A 180 -11.11 -2.09 9.16
N GLN A 181 -9.78 -1.99 9.05
CA GLN A 181 -8.82 -2.38 10.09
C GLN A 181 -8.76 -1.37 11.25
N PHE A 182 -9.28 -0.15 11.06
CA PHE A 182 -9.19 0.94 12.03
C PHE A 182 -10.56 1.51 12.35
N ARG A 183 -10.66 2.17 13.52
CA ARG A 183 -11.91 2.80 13.94
C ARG A 183 -12.25 3.98 13.04
N PRO A 184 -13.43 4.02 12.40
CA PRO A 184 -13.78 5.09 11.47
C PRO A 184 -14.09 6.43 12.15
N ALA A 185 -14.19 6.46 13.48
CA ALA A 185 -14.63 7.63 14.24
C ALA A 185 -13.80 8.91 13.95
N VAL A 186 -12.51 8.76 13.68
CA VAL A 186 -11.61 9.88 13.34
C VAL A 186 -12.01 10.48 11.99
N VAL A 187 -12.22 9.62 10.99
CA VAL A 187 -12.64 10.04 9.64
C VAL A 187 -14.03 10.65 9.68
N GLU A 188 -14.96 10.03 10.41
CA GLU A 188 -16.32 10.52 10.60
C GLU A 188 -16.35 11.90 11.26
N ALA A 189 -15.51 12.12 12.29
CA ALA A 189 -15.44 13.40 12.98
C ALA A 189 -14.97 14.53 12.06
N VAL A 190 -14.00 14.26 11.21
CA VAL A 190 -13.45 15.23 10.25
C VAL A 190 -14.45 15.53 9.13
N ALA A 191 -15.18 14.52 8.64
CA ALA A 191 -16.18 14.68 7.57
C ALA A 191 -17.49 15.31 8.05
N ARG A 192 -17.79 15.26 9.34
CA ARG A 192 -19.07 15.74 9.91
C ARG A 192 -19.32 17.21 9.59
N GLY A 193 -20.51 17.50 9.04
CA GLY A 193 -20.90 18.85 8.66
C GLY A 193 -20.22 19.38 7.40
N THR A 194 -19.57 18.52 6.63
CA THR A 194 -19.06 18.81 5.29
C THR A 194 -19.93 18.12 4.25
N SER A 195 -19.75 18.48 2.96
CA SER A 195 -20.38 17.80 1.83
C SER A 195 -19.62 16.57 1.32
N VAL A 196 -18.54 16.20 1.99
CA VAL A 196 -17.65 15.11 1.59
C VAL A 196 -18.35 13.76 1.77
N ARG A 197 -18.27 12.89 0.77
CA ARG A 197 -18.76 11.53 0.86
C ARG A 197 -17.75 10.65 1.58
N MET A 198 -18.24 9.74 2.41
CA MET A 198 -17.41 8.73 3.06
C MET A 198 -17.48 7.42 2.29
N GLY A 199 -16.33 6.80 2.09
CA GLY A 199 -16.18 5.46 1.56
C GLY A 199 -15.24 4.62 2.43
N THR A 200 -15.05 3.38 2.03
CA THR A 200 -14.13 2.44 2.69
C THR A 200 -13.23 1.81 1.64
N LEU A 201 -11.93 1.83 1.89
CA LEU A 201 -10.94 1.09 1.12
C LEU A 201 -10.33 0.01 2.02
N ASP A 202 -10.26 -1.21 1.51
CA ASP A 202 -9.61 -2.32 2.22
C ASP A 202 -8.29 -2.71 1.55
N PRO A 203 -7.16 -2.18 2.02
CA PRO A 203 -5.86 -2.43 1.39
C PRO A 203 -5.34 -3.84 1.61
N LEU A 204 -6.00 -4.64 2.45
CA LEU A 204 -5.63 -6.03 2.73
C LEU A 204 -6.55 -7.06 2.06
N GLY A 205 -7.69 -6.64 1.52
CA GLY A 205 -8.66 -7.55 0.90
C GLY A 205 -9.21 -8.58 1.86
N THR A 206 -9.50 -8.20 3.11
CA THR A 206 -9.86 -9.12 4.20
C THR A 206 -11.12 -9.94 3.95
N ASN A 207 -12.01 -9.45 3.09
CA ASN A 207 -13.27 -10.14 2.75
C ASN A 207 -13.17 -11.00 1.47
N ILE A 208 -11.99 -11.07 0.85
CA ILE A 208 -11.78 -11.83 -0.37
C ILE A 208 -11.40 -13.26 -0.03
N GLN A 209 -12.16 -14.23 -0.54
CA GLN A 209 -11.81 -15.64 -0.40
C GLN A 209 -10.59 -15.99 -1.27
N LEU A 210 -9.66 -16.76 -0.70
CA LEU A 210 -8.47 -17.19 -1.41
C LEU A 210 -8.83 -18.10 -2.59
N SER A 211 -8.45 -17.67 -3.78
CA SER A 211 -8.68 -18.39 -5.03
C SER A 211 -7.66 -17.94 -6.10
N LYS A 212 -7.70 -18.54 -7.27
CA LYS A 212 -6.90 -18.09 -8.42
C LYS A 212 -7.23 -16.66 -8.87
N ALA A 213 -8.42 -16.15 -8.52
CA ALA A 213 -8.89 -14.82 -8.88
C ALA A 213 -8.75 -13.79 -7.75
N SER A 214 -8.21 -14.16 -6.59
CA SER A 214 -8.16 -13.29 -5.40
C SER A 214 -7.53 -11.94 -5.68
N TYR A 215 -6.41 -11.91 -6.39
CA TYR A 215 -5.72 -10.65 -6.66
C TYR A 215 -6.50 -9.76 -7.63
N SER A 216 -7.11 -10.34 -8.67
CA SER A 216 -7.98 -9.60 -9.59
C SER A 216 -9.21 -9.02 -8.87
N GLN A 217 -9.83 -9.79 -7.98
CA GLN A 217 -10.93 -9.32 -7.14
C GLN A 217 -10.47 -8.19 -6.20
N PHE A 218 -9.28 -8.32 -5.63
CA PHE A 218 -8.69 -7.30 -4.78
C PHE A 218 -8.50 -5.96 -5.52
N LEU A 219 -7.90 -5.97 -6.71
CA LEU A 219 -7.73 -4.75 -7.51
C LEU A 219 -9.08 -4.11 -7.89
N SER A 220 -10.08 -4.92 -8.19
CA SER A 220 -11.41 -4.43 -8.59
C SER A 220 -12.23 -3.89 -7.41
N GLN A 221 -11.89 -4.25 -6.17
CA GLN A 221 -12.56 -3.77 -4.96
C GLN A 221 -12.07 -2.40 -4.49
N LEU A 222 -10.84 -2.06 -4.82
CA LEU A 222 -10.25 -0.78 -4.48
C LEU A 222 -10.81 0.33 -5.37
#